data_1bf77d2e3331b07f3b04e792b67721c5
#
_entry.id   1bf77d2e3331b07f3b04e792b67721c5
#
_cell.length_a   1.000
_cell.length_b   1.000
_cell.length_c   1.000
_cell.angle_alpha   90.00
_cell.angle_beta   90.00
_cell.angle_gamma   90.00
#
_symmetry.space_group_name_H-M   'P 1'
#
loop_
_entity.id
_entity.type
_entity.pdbx_description
1 polymer ?
#
loop_
_entity_poly.entity_id
_entity_poly.type
_entity_poly.pdbx_seq_one_letter_code
_entity_poly.pdbx_strand_id
1 'polypeptide(L)'
;ENLNDSIVAPLFYYAVFSLWGLGLAAAAVFRAANTMDAMLGYKDERIRLGWFSARMDDIFGYIPARITTAYLLAWFAVKGTFTSAWQTMIRDGKKRPGFNGGIIMAAMAGGCGIRFEKPGVYTIGDGTCSLAREGGAAILSAVRAVTLAFAATAAGTLILLAWLIL
;
A
#
# COMPACT_ATOMS: atom_id res chain seq x y z
N GLU A 1 -2.03 4.27 -2.19
CA GLU A 1 -0.58 4.41 -1.99
C GLU A 1 -0.26 4.72 -0.54
N ASN A 2 -0.71 5.85 0.01
CA ASN A 2 -0.45 6.23 1.40
C ASN A 2 -0.88 5.20 2.45
N LEU A 3 -1.91 4.38 2.17
CA LEU A 3 -2.29 3.27 3.04
C LEU A 3 -1.12 2.29 3.24
N ASN A 4 -0.41 1.97 2.16
CA ASN A 4 0.78 1.12 2.26
C ASN A 4 1.94 1.85 2.93
N ASP A 5 2.32 3.01 2.39
CA ASP A 5 3.59 3.67 2.71
C ASP A 5 3.61 4.33 4.09
N SER A 6 2.44 4.76 4.56
CA SER A 6 2.33 5.47 5.84
C SER A 6 1.73 4.64 6.98
N ILE A 7 1.10 3.50 6.68
CA ILE A 7 0.42 2.67 7.70
C ILE A 7 0.92 1.22 7.65
N VAL A 8 0.61 0.48 6.58
CA VAL A 8 0.84 -0.97 6.58
C VAL A 8 2.33 -1.31 6.60
N ALA A 9 3.14 -0.67 5.77
CA ALA A 9 4.56 -1.00 5.69
C ALA A 9 5.34 -0.64 6.96
N PRO A 10 5.19 0.55 7.57
CA PRO A 10 5.83 0.82 8.87
C PRO A 10 5.41 -0.16 9.96
N LEU A 11 4.12 -0.49 10.06
CA LEU A 11 3.61 -1.46 11.03
C LEU A 11 4.12 -2.88 10.75
N PHE A 12 4.23 -3.28 9.48
CA PHE A 12 4.80 -4.55 9.08
C PHE A 12 6.24 -4.68 9.56
N TYR A 13 7.08 -3.69 9.26
CA TYR A 13 8.48 -3.70 9.68
C TYR A 13 8.61 -3.65 11.20
N TYR A 14 7.79 -2.84 11.87
CA TYR A 14 7.73 -2.82 13.32
C TYR A 14 7.42 -4.21 13.88
N ALA A 15 6.35 -4.85 13.42
CA ALA A 15 5.92 -6.14 13.93
C ALA A 15 6.97 -7.23 13.71
N VAL A 16 7.51 -7.35 12.49
CA VAL A 16 8.50 -8.38 12.14
C VAL A 16 9.77 -8.23 12.99
N PHE A 17 10.31 -7.02 13.11
CA PHE A 17 11.58 -6.79 13.79
C PHE A 17 11.45 -6.59 15.31
N SER A 18 10.23 -6.48 15.85
CA SER A 18 9.99 -6.43 17.29
C SER A 18 10.47 -7.69 18.02
N LEU A 19 10.49 -8.84 17.33
CA LEU A 19 10.99 -10.10 17.87
C LEU A 19 12.49 -10.02 18.27
N TRP A 20 13.23 -9.11 17.67
CA TRP A 20 14.65 -8.86 17.98
C TRP A 20 14.88 -7.53 18.72
N GLY A 21 13.82 -6.89 19.21
CA GLY A 21 13.91 -5.57 19.85
C GLY A 21 14.19 -4.41 18.88
N LEU A 22 14.15 -4.64 17.57
CA LEU A 22 14.52 -3.66 16.53
C LEU A 22 13.30 -3.06 15.79
N GLY A 23 12.08 -3.29 16.28
CA GLY A 23 10.85 -2.89 15.58
C GLY A 23 10.80 -1.41 15.21
N LEU A 24 11.08 -0.52 16.16
CA LEU A 24 11.06 0.92 15.91
C LEU A 24 12.15 1.35 14.93
N ALA A 25 13.34 0.77 15.04
CA ALA A 25 14.45 1.06 14.14
C ALA A 25 14.11 0.65 12.69
N ALA A 26 13.55 -0.55 12.49
CA ALA A 26 13.15 -1.05 11.18
C ALA A 26 12.05 -0.20 10.54
N ALA A 27 11.03 0.19 11.31
CA ALA A 27 10.00 1.10 10.85
C ALA A 27 10.57 2.48 10.46
N ALA A 28 11.52 3.00 11.24
CA ALA A 28 12.19 4.27 10.94
C ALA A 28 13.03 4.19 9.67
N VAL A 29 13.78 3.10 9.44
CA VAL A 29 14.56 2.88 8.21
C VAL A 29 13.64 2.82 7.00
N PHE A 30 12.52 2.08 7.07
CA PHE A 30 11.54 2.08 6.00
C PHE A 30 11.03 3.51 5.70
N ARG A 31 10.62 4.25 6.73
CA ARG A 31 10.11 5.62 6.56
C ARG A 31 11.16 6.56 6.00
N ALA A 32 12.42 6.42 6.40
CA ALA A 32 13.51 7.20 5.84
C ALA A 32 13.69 6.92 4.34
N ALA A 33 13.73 5.63 3.92
CA ALA A 33 13.85 5.25 2.51
C ALA A 33 12.69 5.82 1.67
N ASN A 34 11.45 5.66 2.13
CA ASN A 34 10.26 6.18 1.48
C ASN A 34 10.26 7.72 1.38
N THR A 35 10.70 8.42 2.44
CA THR A 35 10.81 9.88 2.42
C THR A 35 11.93 10.34 1.47
N MET A 36 13.06 9.63 1.46
CA MET A 36 14.15 9.93 0.53
C MET A 36 13.72 9.77 -0.93
N ASP A 37 12.95 8.74 -1.27
CA ASP A 37 12.40 8.57 -2.62
C ASP A 37 11.47 9.72 -2.98
N ALA A 38 10.56 10.11 -2.09
CA ALA A 38 9.66 11.23 -2.31
C ALA A 38 10.39 12.57 -2.53
N MET A 39 11.55 12.76 -1.91
CA MET A 39 12.33 14.01 -2.00
C MET A 39 13.35 14.00 -3.15
N LEU A 40 13.92 12.85 -3.49
CA LEU A 40 15.03 12.72 -4.42
C LEU A 40 14.66 11.97 -5.72
N GLY A 41 13.53 11.27 -5.75
CA GLY A 41 13.10 10.42 -6.86
C GLY A 41 12.71 11.16 -8.14
N TYR A 42 13.03 12.43 -8.27
CA TYR A 42 12.80 13.21 -9.49
C TYR A 42 13.78 12.82 -10.60
N LYS A 43 13.26 12.74 -11.84
CA LYS A 43 14.04 12.40 -13.05
C LYS A 43 14.71 13.65 -13.65
N ASP A 44 15.33 14.47 -12.82
CA ASP A 44 16.10 15.64 -13.21
C ASP A 44 17.61 15.38 -13.09
N GLU A 45 18.42 16.42 -12.94
CA GLU A 45 19.89 16.35 -12.76
C GLU A 45 20.32 15.44 -11.58
N ARG A 46 19.41 15.14 -10.65
CA ARG A 46 19.62 14.30 -9.47
C ARG A 46 19.32 12.81 -9.70
N ILE A 47 19.09 12.40 -10.93
CA ILE A 47 18.68 11.01 -11.28
C ILE A 47 19.57 9.93 -10.67
N ARG A 48 20.87 10.20 -10.49
CA ARG A 48 21.81 9.24 -9.87
C ARG A 48 21.62 9.11 -8.36
N LEU A 49 21.28 10.20 -7.67
CA LEU A 49 20.97 10.20 -6.23
C LEU A 49 19.59 9.61 -5.98
N GLY A 50 18.60 9.97 -6.80
CA GLY A 50 17.23 9.46 -6.72
C GLY A 50 17.12 7.99 -7.09
N TRP A 51 18.02 7.44 -7.90
CA TRP A 51 17.98 6.02 -8.29
C TRP A 51 18.11 5.08 -7.09
N PHE A 52 19.01 5.38 -6.17
CA PHE A 52 19.23 4.53 -4.98
C PHE A 52 18.01 4.55 -4.06
N SER A 53 17.48 5.74 -3.73
CA SER A 53 16.30 5.88 -2.87
C SER A 53 15.07 5.20 -3.49
N ALA A 54 14.84 5.38 -4.79
CA ALA A 54 13.75 4.71 -5.51
C ALA A 54 13.86 3.18 -5.46
N ARG A 55 15.07 2.64 -5.60
CA ARG A 55 15.30 1.19 -5.50
C ARG A 55 15.08 0.65 -4.09
N MET A 56 15.53 1.38 -3.08
CA MET A 56 15.31 0.99 -1.68
C MET A 56 13.82 1.03 -1.33
N ASP A 57 13.09 2.05 -1.76
CA ASP A 57 11.64 2.13 -1.58
C ASP A 57 10.91 0.99 -2.30
N ASP A 58 11.27 0.71 -3.55
CA ASP A 58 10.72 -0.40 -4.31
C ASP A 58 10.93 -1.76 -3.61
N ILE A 59 12.14 -2.03 -3.10
CA ILE A 59 12.48 -3.29 -2.43
C ILE A 59 11.75 -3.39 -1.08
N PHE A 60 11.83 -2.37 -0.26
CA PHE A 60 11.19 -2.39 1.06
C PHE A 60 9.67 -2.35 0.96
N GLY A 61 9.11 -1.65 -0.01
CA GLY A 61 7.67 -1.61 -0.25
C GLY A 61 7.10 -2.90 -0.86
N TYR A 62 7.95 -3.81 -1.39
CA TYR A 62 7.48 -4.94 -2.21
C TYR A 62 6.54 -5.89 -1.46
N ILE A 63 6.96 -6.42 -0.32
CA ILE A 63 6.15 -7.33 0.51
C ILE A 63 4.95 -6.60 1.12
N PRO A 64 5.12 -5.45 1.79
CA PRO A 64 3.98 -4.71 2.35
C PRO A 64 2.89 -4.39 1.32
N ALA A 65 3.27 -4.00 0.10
CA ALA A 65 2.29 -3.69 -0.95
C ALA A 65 1.42 -4.90 -1.34
N ARG A 66 1.98 -6.11 -1.37
CA ARG A 66 1.22 -7.35 -1.64
C ARG A 66 0.30 -7.69 -0.48
N ILE A 67 0.77 -7.51 0.74
CA ILE A 67 -0.05 -7.68 1.95
C ILE A 67 -1.20 -6.67 1.94
N THR A 68 -0.93 -5.38 1.72
CA THR A 68 -1.95 -4.34 1.61
C THR A 68 -3.00 -4.69 0.56
N THR A 69 -2.54 -5.15 -0.61
CA THR A 69 -3.44 -5.56 -1.70
C THR A 69 -4.29 -6.76 -1.31
N ALA A 70 -3.73 -7.75 -0.63
CA ALA A 70 -4.48 -8.92 -0.16
C ALA A 70 -5.59 -8.51 0.84
N TYR A 71 -5.30 -7.64 1.78
CA TYR A 71 -6.30 -7.10 2.71
C TYR A 71 -7.40 -6.29 1.99
N LEU A 72 -7.03 -5.49 0.99
CA LEU A 72 -8.00 -4.78 0.15
C LEU A 72 -8.91 -5.75 -0.61
N LEU A 73 -8.35 -6.78 -1.22
CA LEU A 73 -9.13 -7.79 -1.94
C LEU A 73 -10.05 -8.56 -0.99
N ALA A 74 -9.59 -8.91 0.21
CA ALA A 74 -10.42 -9.53 1.24
C ALA A 74 -11.58 -8.60 1.66
N TRP A 75 -11.33 -7.30 1.85
CA TRP A 75 -12.37 -6.32 2.13
C TRP A 75 -13.38 -6.23 0.98
N PHE A 76 -12.92 -6.18 -0.27
CA PHE A 76 -13.80 -6.15 -1.43
C PHE A 76 -14.56 -7.44 -1.66
N ALA A 77 -14.03 -8.58 -1.19
CA ALA A 77 -14.78 -9.84 -1.16
C ALA A 77 -15.99 -9.74 -0.21
N VAL A 78 -15.80 -9.18 0.98
CA VAL A 78 -16.89 -8.93 1.93
C VAL A 78 -17.93 -7.94 1.37
N LYS A 79 -17.46 -6.96 0.57
CA LYS A 79 -18.33 -5.97 -0.09
C LYS A 79 -19.01 -6.48 -1.38
N GLY A 80 -18.67 -7.67 -1.86
CA GLY A 80 -19.20 -8.22 -3.11
C GLY A 80 -18.58 -7.63 -4.39
N THR A 81 -17.50 -6.84 -4.28
CA THR A 81 -16.81 -6.21 -5.41
C THR A 81 -15.43 -6.80 -5.72
N PHE A 82 -15.14 -7.99 -5.19
CA PHE A 82 -13.87 -8.68 -5.37
C PHE A 82 -13.49 -8.85 -6.85
N THR A 83 -14.43 -9.32 -7.68
CA THR A 83 -14.16 -9.60 -9.10
C THR A 83 -13.71 -8.35 -9.83
N SER A 84 -14.39 -7.22 -9.60
CA SER A 84 -14.03 -5.93 -10.20
C SER A 84 -12.65 -5.44 -9.71
N ALA A 85 -12.38 -5.55 -8.39
CA ALA A 85 -11.09 -5.20 -7.80
C ALA A 85 -9.96 -6.06 -8.40
N TRP A 86 -10.16 -7.36 -8.50
CA TRP A 86 -9.18 -8.30 -9.04
C TRP A 86 -8.91 -8.07 -10.52
N GLN A 87 -9.95 -7.96 -11.35
CA GLN A 87 -9.80 -7.75 -12.79
C GLN A 87 -9.10 -6.42 -13.09
N THR A 88 -9.48 -5.35 -12.40
CA THR A 88 -8.84 -4.04 -12.56
C THR A 88 -7.38 -4.09 -12.09
N MET A 89 -7.09 -4.78 -10.99
CA MET A 89 -5.74 -4.95 -10.49
C MET A 89 -4.83 -5.65 -11.52
N ILE A 90 -5.28 -6.75 -12.12
CA ILE A 90 -4.50 -7.50 -13.11
C ILE A 90 -4.31 -6.67 -14.39
N ARG A 91 -5.34 -5.99 -14.86
CA ARG A 91 -5.32 -5.20 -16.09
C ARG A 91 -4.49 -3.92 -15.96
N ASP A 92 -4.67 -3.20 -14.86
CA ASP A 92 -4.19 -1.81 -14.71
C ASP A 92 -3.03 -1.65 -13.74
N GLY A 93 -2.71 -2.67 -12.94
CA GLY A 93 -1.71 -2.58 -11.88
C GLY A 93 -0.30 -2.20 -12.36
N LYS A 94 0.00 -2.39 -13.65
CA LYS A 94 1.28 -2.03 -14.27
C LYS A 94 1.27 -0.69 -15.01
N LYS A 95 0.12 -0.01 -15.09
CA LYS A 95 0.00 1.27 -15.82
C LYS A 95 0.72 2.42 -15.11
N ARG A 96 0.80 2.37 -13.77
CA ARG A 96 1.58 3.32 -13.00
C ARG A 96 3.05 2.91 -12.96
N PRO A 97 4.00 3.83 -13.18
CA PRO A 97 5.42 3.57 -12.95
C PRO A 97 5.69 3.16 -11.49
N GLY A 98 6.62 2.21 -11.29
CA GLY A 98 6.94 1.65 -9.97
C GLY A 98 6.27 0.28 -9.73
N PHE A 99 6.82 -0.49 -8.77
CA PHE A 99 6.44 -1.89 -8.56
C PHE A 99 5.30 -2.08 -7.55
N ASN A 100 5.02 -1.10 -6.70
CA ASN A 100 4.20 -1.27 -5.50
C ASN A 100 2.85 -0.56 -5.57
N GLY A 101 2.86 0.74 -5.88
CA GLY A 101 1.64 1.56 -5.80
C GLY A 101 0.58 1.21 -6.83
N GLY A 102 0.99 0.76 -8.03
CA GLY A 102 0.05 0.48 -9.12
C GLY A 102 -0.96 -0.61 -8.80
N ILE A 103 -0.54 -1.71 -8.19
CA ILE A 103 -1.43 -2.83 -7.83
C ILE A 103 -2.46 -2.43 -6.75
N ILE A 104 -2.03 -1.64 -5.76
CA ILE A 104 -2.90 -1.14 -4.68
C ILE A 104 -3.94 -0.17 -5.26
N MET A 105 -3.48 0.77 -6.08
CA MET A 105 -4.38 1.75 -6.72
C MET A 105 -5.38 1.08 -7.64
N ALA A 106 -4.96 0.08 -8.42
CA ALA A 106 -5.83 -0.63 -9.33
C ALA A 106 -6.86 -1.49 -8.59
N ALA A 107 -6.47 -2.19 -7.53
CA ALA A 107 -7.42 -2.92 -6.68
C ALA A 107 -8.44 -1.97 -6.02
N MET A 108 -7.99 -0.81 -5.53
CA MET A 108 -8.87 0.20 -4.95
C MET A 108 -9.83 0.78 -6.01
N ALA A 109 -9.31 1.13 -7.20
CA ALA A 109 -10.14 1.67 -8.28
C ALA A 109 -11.26 0.70 -8.67
N GLY A 110 -10.93 -0.58 -8.91
CA GLY A 110 -11.90 -1.59 -9.27
C GLY A 110 -12.90 -1.89 -8.16
N GLY A 111 -12.42 -2.00 -6.92
CA GLY A 111 -13.27 -2.33 -5.77
C GLY A 111 -14.24 -1.21 -5.38
N CYS A 112 -13.84 0.05 -5.55
CA CYS A 112 -14.68 1.23 -5.29
C CYS A 112 -15.46 1.72 -6.53
N GLY A 113 -15.24 1.14 -7.72
CA GLY A 113 -15.90 1.58 -8.95
C GLY A 113 -15.51 3.00 -9.38
N ILE A 114 -14.25 3.38 -9.17
CA ILE A 114 -13.74 4.73 -9.46
C ILE A 114 -12.62 4.68 -10.51
N ARG A 115 -12.26 5.86 -11.02
CA ARG A 115 -11.14 6.06 -11.94
C ARG A 115 -10.12 7.00 -11.32
N PHE A 116 -8.86 6.55 -11.25
CA PHE A 116 -7.73 7.41 -10.95
C PHE A 116 -7.06 7.83 -12.25
N GLU A 117 -6.81 9.12 -12.38
CA GLU A 117 -6.17 9.67 -13.56
C GLU A 117 -5.08 10.66 -13.17
N LYS A 118 -3.91 10.50 -13.81
CA LYS A 118 -2.85 11.50 -13.83
C LYS A 118 -2.61 11.85 -15.29
N PRO A 119 -3.06 13.02 -15.75
CA PRO A 119 -3.00 13.41 -17.16
C PRO A 119 -1.60 13.19 -17.76
N GLY A 120 -1.56 12.55 -18.94
CA GLY A 120 -0.31 12.25 -19.64
C GLY A 120 0.57 11.15 -19.02
N VAL A 121 0.17 10.53 -17.91
CA VAL A 121 0.98 9.50 -17.23
C VAL A 121 0.25 8.17 -17.13
N TYR A 122 -0.93 8.13 -16.49
CA TYR A 122 -1.72 6.90 -16.37
C TYR A 122 -3.21 7.18 -16.16
N THR A 123 -4.03 6.18 -16.54
CA THR A 123 -5.44 6.04 -16.15
C THR A 123 -5.65 4.64 -15.62
N ILE A 124 -6.19 4.51 -14.41
CA ILE A 124 -6.41 3.26 -13.68
C ILE A 124 -7.88 3.17 -13.28
N GLY A 125 -8.54 2.07 -13.66
CA GLY A 125 -9.96 1.83 -13.43
C GLY A 125 -10.85 2.48 -14.48
N ASP A 126 -12.07 1.95 -14.66
CA ASP A 126 -13.08 2.39 -15.61
C ASP A 126 -14.30 3.02 -14.93
N GLY A 127 -14.22 3.22 -13.61
CA GLY A 127 -15.33 3.71 -12.83
C GLY A 127 -15.76 5.12 -13.24
N THR A 128 -17.06 5.36 -13.16
CA THR A 128 -17.70 6.66 -13.44
C THR A 128 -17.99 7.44 -12.16
N CYS A 129 -17.78 6.82 -11.00
CA CYS A 129 -18.05 7.46 -9.71
C CYS A 129 -17.16 8.69 -9.54
N SER A 130 -17.78 9.83 -9.29
CA SER A 130 -17.05 11.05 -8.99
C SER A 130 -16.34 10.88 -7.62
N LEU A 131 -15.09 11.30 -7.53
CA LEU A 131 -14.31 11.28 -6.29
C LEU A 131 -14.96 12.10 -5.15
N ALA A 132 -15.92 12.97 -5.46
CA ALA A 132 -16.32 14.04 -4.56
C ALA A 132 -17.04 13.57 -3.29
N ARG A 133 -17.91 12.56 -3.33
CA ARG A 133 -18.66 12.14 -2.13
C ARG A 133 -18.71 10.62 -1.94
N GLU A 134 -19.23 9.92 -2.92
CA GLU A 134 -19.42 8.46 -2.82
C GLU A 134 -18.11 7.69 -2.97
N GLY A 135 -17.30 8.04 -3.97
CA GLY A 135 -15.99 7.44 -4.20
C GLY A 135 -15.03 7.70 -3.04
N GLY A 136 -15.01 8.92 -2.50
CA GLY A 136 -14.19 9.27 -1.34
C GLY A 136 -14.60 8.51 -0.08
N ALA A 137 -15.90 8.35 0.17
CA ALA A 137 -16.40 7.56 1.29
C ALA A 137 -16.06 6.07 1.17
N ALA A 138 -16.16 5.50 -0.04
CA ALA A 138 -15.80 4.12 -0.31
C ALA A 138 -14.30 3.86 -0.07
N ILE A 139 -13.43 4.75 -0.58
CA ILE A 139 -11.98 4.69 -0.33
C ILE A 139 -11.70 4.76 1.16
N LEU A 140 -12.28 5.73 1.87
CA LEU A 140 -12.05 5.92 3.30
C LEU A 140 -12.50 4.70 4.11
N SER A 141 -13.63 4.09 3.75
CA SER A 141 -14.12 2.85 4.36
C SER A 141 -13.13 1.70 4.16
N ALA A 142 -12.61 1.52 2.94
CA ALA A 142 -11.62 0.50 2.64
C ALA A 142 -10.31 0.74 3.39
N VAL A 143 -9.82 1.97 3.41
CA VAL A 143 -8.60 2.35 4.15
C VAL A 143 -8.75 2.05 5.64
N ARG A 144 -9.85 2.48 6.26
CA ARG A 144 -10.13 2.21 7.69
C ARG A 144 -10.19 0.71 7.99
N ALA A 145 -10.91 -0.05 7.17
CA ALA A 145 -11.06 -1.48 7.37
C ALA A 145 -9.72 -2.22 7.27
N VAL A 146 -8.93 -1.93 6.25
CA VAL A 146 -7.60 -2.54 6.07
C VAL A 146 -6.65 -2.15 7.20
N THR A 147 -6.63 -0.87 7.59
CA THR A 147 -5.81 -0.39 8.71
C THR A 147 -6.13 -1.15 10.01
N LEU A 148 -7.42 -1.23 10.37
CA LEU A 148 -7.84 -1.91 11.59
C LEU A 148 -7.58 -3.41 11.54
N ALA A 149 -7.90 -4.06 10.42
CA ALA A 149 -7.67 -5.49 10.24
C ALA A 149 -6.17 -5.83 10.32
N PHE A 150 -5.32 -5.06 9.63
CA PHE A 150 -3.89 -5.28 9.66
C PHE A 150 -3.30 -5.01 11.04
N ALA A 151 -3.68 -3.92 11.71
CA ALA A 151 -3.21 -3.61 13.06
C ALA A 151 -3.63 -4.70 14.06
N ALA A 152 -4.87 -5.20 13.98
CA ALA A 152 -5.34 -6.28 14.83
C ALA A 152 -4.58 -7.59 14.59
N THR A 153 -4.31 -7.96 13.34
CA THR A 153 -3.52 -9.16 13.03
C THR A 153 -2.07 -9.02 13.48
N ALA A 154 -1.45 -7.88 13.28
CA ALA A 154 -0.09 -7.62 13.74
C ALA A 154 0.03 -7.70 15.27
N ALA A 155 -0.89 -7.04 15.98
CA ALA A 155 -0.93 -7.07 17.44
C ALA A 155 -1.20 -8.49 17.97
N GLY A 156 -2.18 -9.20 17.41
CA GLY A 156 -2.50 -10.58 17.77
C GLY A 156 -1.33 -11.53 17.56
N THR A 157 -0.60 -11.38 16.46
CA THR A 157 0.59 -12.17 16.17
C THR A 157 1.69 -11.91 17.20
N LEU A 158 1.94 -10.65 17.53
CA LEU A 158 2.96 -10.30 18.55
C LEU A 158 2.60 -10.83 19.94
N ILE A 159 1.33 -10.73 20.34
CA ILE A 159 0.85 -11.26 21.62
C ILE A 159 1.02 -12.79 21.66
N LEU A 160 0.61 -13.49 20.59
CA LEU A 160 0.74 -14.94 20.50
C LEU A 160 2.22 -15.37 20.58
N LEU A 161 3.10 -14.70 19.86
CA LEU A 161 4.53 -15.01 19.88
C LEU A 161 5.15 -14.71 21.24
N ALA A 162 4.77 -13.62 21.89
CA ALA A 162 5.23 -13.33 23.25
C ALA A 162 4.79 -14.42 24.24
N TRP A 163 3.54 -14.91 24.12
CA TRP A 163 3.04 -16.00 24.96
C TRP A 163 3.71 -17.34 24.71
N LEU A 164 4.17 -17.61 23.48
CA LEU A 164 4.88 -18.86 23.15
C LEU A 164 6.37 -18.85 23.58
N ILE A 165 6.96 -17.68 23.77
CA ILE A 165 8.38 -17.50 24.12
C ILE A 165 8.56 -17.38 25.64
N LEU A 166 7.55 -16.92 26.37
CA LEU A 166 7.51 -16.82 27.83
C LEU A 166 7.09 -18.15 28.48
#